data_ec0bedeb0538a1971d356b10d2cb6c7f
#
_entry.id   ec0bedeb0538a1971d356b10d2cb6c7f
#
_cell.length_a   1.000
_cell.length_b   1.000
_cell.length_c   1.000
_cell.angle_alpha   90.00
_cell.angle_beta   90.00
_cell.angle_gamma   90.00
#
_symmetry.space_group_name_H-M   'P 1'
#
loop_
_entity.id
_entity.type
_entity.pdbx_description
1 polymer ?
#
loop_
_entity_poly.entity_id
_entity_poly.type
_entity_poly.pdbx_seq_one_letter_code
_entity_poly.pdbx_strand_id
1 'polypeptide(L)'
;MYSDLDIRKIAYLKGLWGGGGQTKKNTGTDGMAAQTIVSTGVVLCGQDKPTQDMALYTRVLFLAFSKTLFSPKEKSHYEDLVALCNLGLTHLTIEILNHRELFEKNFSDTYSIVKHELAAKMEDETIHDRIFGNWVIPLATFRTLETVLDVPFSYTGLFDTAVKGIRVQNELAQESSEVADFWNMLQGFQTMGKCVEKAHYRIRYLKSFRPLAAKEEIEFMEARPILYLNMAAVASLFNSRNQNATANRSNWSTIMSYLKSHPSFLGLKQDRFTILLPNGLPDYTIEVSGGQQLKKVKVNRPKALCFDYLQLKDMFGLDLETEMVQDEMDLANEVS
;
A
#
# COMPACT_ATOMS: atom_id res chain seq x y z
N MET A 1 -0.13 -10.45 -10.52
CA MET A 1 -0.52 -11.70 -9.80
C MET A 1 -1.24 -11.44 -8.49
N TYR A 2 -0.83 -10.49 -7.66
CA TYR A 2 -1.59 -10.08 -6.46
C TYR A 2 -2.87 -9.29 -6.84
N SER A 3 -2.84 -8.51 -7.92
CA SER A 3 -4.00 -7.81 -8.50
C SER A 3 -5.15 -8.74 -8.93
N ASP A 4 -4.86 -10.03 -9.14
CA ASP A 4 -5.84 -11.04 -9.56
C ASP A 4 -6.38 -11.88 -8.38
N LEU A 5 -5.99 -11.55 -7.14
CA LEU A 5 -6.54 -12.20 -5.97
C LEU A 5 -7.97 -11.69 -5.72
N ASP A 6 -8.94 -12.57 -5.94
CA ASP A 6 -10.34 -12.35 -5.58
C ASP A 6 -10.45 -11.92 -4.10
N ILE A 7 -11.31 -10.96 -3.80
CA ILE A 7 -11.60 -10.47 -2.44
C ILE A 7 -11.85 -11.62 -1.45
N ARG A 8 -12.49 -12.73 -1.90
CA ARG A 8 -12.71 -13.94 -1.10
C ARG A 8 -11.41 -14.62 -0.70
N LYS A 9 -10.41 -14.65 -1.59
CA LYS A 9 -9.09 -15.24 -1.30
C LYS A 9 -8.34 -14.39 -0.30
N ILE A 10 -8.42 -13.06 -0.41
CA ILE A 10 -7.82 -12.14 0.56
C ILE A 10 -8.45 -12.31 1.95
N ALA A 11 -9.78 -12.40 2.04
CA ALA A 11 -10.47 -12.64 3.30
C ALA A 11 -10.07 -13.99 3.94
N TYR A 12 -9.93 -15.04 3.12
CA TYR A 12 -9.45 -16.34 3.56
C TYR A 12 -8.02 -16.28 4.10
N LEU A 13 -7.09 -15.63 3.38
CA LEU A 13 -5.70 -15.47 3.83
C LEU A 13 -5.60 -14.70 5.16
N LYS A 14 -6.42 -13.67 5.35
CA LYS A 14 -6.52 -12.96 6.65
C LYS A 14 -7.00 -13.86 7.78
N GLY A 15 -7.91 -14.78 7.49
CA GLY A 15 -8.43 -15.76 8.46
C GLY A 15 -7.36 -16.79 8.87
N LEU A 16 -6.50 -17.21 7.95
CA LEU A 16 -5.43 -18.19 8.21
C LEU A 16 -4.47 -17.71 9.30
N TRP A 17 -4.15 -16.44 9.37
CA TRP A 17 -3.28 -15.87 10.40
C TRP A 17 -3.83 -16.08 11.81
N GLY A 18 -5.15 -16.12 12.00
CA GLY A 18 -5.83 -16.40 13.26
C GLY A 18 -6.14 -17.90 13.47
N GLY A 19 -5.60 -18.80 12.63
CA GLY A 19 -5.91 -20.25 12.69
C GLY A 19 -7.31 -20.59 12.16
N GLY A 20 -8.05 -19.61 11.62
CA GLY A 20 -9.39 -19.79 11.05
C GLY A 20 -9.31 -20.37 9.63
N GLY A 21 -9.99 -21.50 9.41
CA GLY A 21 -10.20 -22.06 8.09
C GLY A 21 -11.56 -21.72 7.50
N GLN A 22 -11.98 -22.42 6.45
CA GLN A 22 -13.30 -22.27 5.88
C GLN A 22 -14.37 -22.79 6.83
N THR A 23 -15.39 -21.95 7.06
CA THR A 23 -16.61 -22.38 7.73
C THR A 23 -17.56 -22.96 6.69
N LYS A 24 -17.77 -24.27 6.70
CA LYS A 24 -18.79 -24.94 5.89
C LYS A 24 -20.09 -25.04 6.69
N LYS A 25 -21.15 -24.49 6.14
CA LYS A 25 -22.49 -24.68 6.67
C LYS A 25 -22.89 -26.14 6.38
N ASN A 26 -23.05 -26.96 7.43
CA ASN A 26 -23.62 -28.29 7.26
C ASN A 26 -25.07 -28.14 6.80
N THR A 27 -25.42 -28.78 5.71
CA THR A 27 -26.77 -28.87 5.16
C THR A 27 -27.65 -29.89 5.95
N GLY A 28 -27.14 -30.43 7.06
CA GLY A 28 -27.89 -31.30 7.96
C GLY A 28 -28.74 -30.53 8.99
N THR A 29 -29.66 -31.18 9.57
CA THR A 29 -30.78 -30.67 10.45
C THR A 29 -30.35 -29.81 11.64
N ASP A 30 -29.05 -29.77 12.02
CA ASP A 30 -28.63 -29.13 13.28
C ASP A 30 -28.05 -27.73 13.12
N GLY A 31 -27.98 -27.19 11.93
CA GLY A 31 -27.53 -25.78 11.71
C GLY A 31 -26.11 -25.44 12.20
N MET A 32 -25.34 -26.41 12.69
CA MET A 32 -24.00 -26.21 13.17
C MET A 32 -23.01 -26.01 12.00
N ALA A 33 -22.28 -24.91 12.03
CA ALA A 33 -21.20 -24.64 11.09
C ALA A 33 -19.93 -25.36 11.56
N ALA A 34 -19.41 -26.29 10.75
CA ALA A 34 -18.13 -26.91 11.01
C ALA A 34 -17.00 -25.94 10.54
N GLN A 35 -16.18 -25.49 11.46
CA GLN A 35 -14.99 -24.71 11.16
C GLN A 35 -13.79 -25.65 11.04
N THR A 36 -13.11 -25.62 9.90
CA THR A 36 -11.86 -26.34 9.72
C THR A 36 -10.73 -25.51 10.31
N ILE A 37 -10.02 -26.05 11.29
CA ILE A 37 -8.79 -25.42 11.81
C ILE A 37 -7.68 -25.66 10.79
N VAL A 38 -6.98 -24.57 10.41
CA VAL A 38 -5.83 -24.64 9.52
C VAL A 38 -4.58 -24.35 10.33
N SER A 39 -3.71 -25.37 10.44
CA SER A 39 -2.42 -25.29 11.12
C SER A 39 -1.23 -25.31 10.15
N THR A 40 -1.44 -24.90 8.91
CA THR A 40 -0.42 -24.92 7.85
C THR A 40 0.12 -23.52 7.60
N GLY A 41 1.44 -23.37 7.49
CA GLY A 41 2.07 -22.17 6.98
C GLY A 41 1.77 -21.98 5.49
N VAL A 42 1.56 -20.73 5.09
CA VAL A 42 1.32 -20.37 3.68
C VAL A 42 2.43 -19.45 3.19
N VAL A 43 3.03 -19.79 2.06
CA VAL A 43 4.02 -18.96 1.36
C VAL A 43 3.39 -18.41 0.09
N LEU A 44 3.43 -17.09 -0.07
CA LEU A 44 2.95 -16.41 -1.26
C LEU A 44 4.14 -15.79 -1.97
N CYS A 45 4.27 -16.07 -3.27
CA CYS A 45 5.28 -15.48 -4.13
C CYS A 45 4.60 -14.59 -5.18
N GLY A 46 5.12 -13.38 -5.40
CA GLY A 46 4.58 -12.43 -6.36
C GLY A 46 5.60 -11.35 -6.73
N GLN A 47 5.27 -10.57 -7.74
CA GLN A 47 6.09 -9.43 -8.18
C GLN A 47 5.67 -8.13 -7.47
N ASP A 48 4.41 -8.04 -7.05
CA ASP A 48 3.83 -6.86 -6.45
C ASP A 48 3.81 -6.96 -4.92
N LYS A 49 3.95 -5.81 -4.26
CA LYS A 49 3.82 -5.71 -2.81
C LYS A 49 2.34 -5.74 -2.42
N PRO A 50 1.92 -6.52 -1.39
CA PRO A 50 0.52 -6.60 -0.97
C PRO A 50 0.06 -5.38 -0.13
N THR A 51 0.54 -4.18 -0.44
CA THR A 51 0.22 -2.93 0.28
C THR A 51 -1.18 -2.40 0.00
N GLN A 52 -1.87 -2.95 -0.99
CA GLN A 52 -3.27 -2.59 -1.29
C GLN A 52 -4.24 -3.02 -0.20
N ASP A 53 -3.92 -4.05 0.57
CA ASP A 53 -4.70 -4.51 1.72
C ASP A 53 -3.81 -4.52 2.98
N MET A 54 -3.87 -3.43 3.75
CA MET A 54 -3.07 -3.28 4.97
C MET A 54 -3.39 -4.34 6.02
N ALA A 55 -4.63 -4.81 6.08
CA ALA A 55 -5.02 -5.84 7.00
C ALA A 55 -4.38 -7.20 6.67
N LEU A 56 -4.13 -7.50 5.40
CA LEU A 56 -3.33 -8.66 4.99
C LEU A 56 -1.83 -8.38 5.16
N TYR A 57 -1.35 -7.21 4.71
CA TYR A 57 0.07 -6.87 4.75
C TYR A 57 0.67 -6.94 6.16
N THR A 58 -0.07 -6.48 7.18
CA THR A 58 0.37 -6.58 8.58
C THR A 58 0.32 -8.00 9.16
N ARG A 59 -0.35 -8.95 8.50
CA ARG A 59 -0.47 -10.35 8.93
C ARG A 59 0.55 -11.29 8.29
N VAL A 60 1.31 -10.82 7.32
CA VAL A 60 2.35 -11.62 6.66
C VAL A 60 3.74 -11.19 7.12
N LEU A 61 4.70 -12.10 7.05
CA LEU A 61 6.11 -11.76 7.09
C LEU A 61 6.52 -11.47 5.64
N PHE A 62 6.86 -10.21 5.37
CA PHE A 62 7.17 -9.76 4.03
C PHE A 62 8.68 -9.78 3.76
N LEU A 63 9.10 -10.54 2.75
CA LEU A 63 10.48 -10.62 2.31
C LEU A 63 10.59 -10.04 0.89
N ALA A 64 11.37 -8.99 0.75
CA ALA A 64 11.66 -8.37 -0.54
C ALA A 64 12.93 -8.95 -1.14
N PHE A 65 12.82 -9.49 -2.36
CA PHE A 65 13.95 -9.94 -3.15
C PHE A 65 14.11 -9.03 -4.36
N SER A 66 15.30 -8.46 -4.53
CA SER A 66 15.63 -7.65 -5.71
C SER A 66 16.46 -8.47 -6.70
N LYS A 67 16.27 -8.19 -8.00
CA LYS A 67 17.22 -8.68 -9.01
C LYS A 67 18.56 -7.96 -8.81
N THR A 68 19.58 -8.72 -8.47
CA THR A 68 20.97 -8.24 -8.46
C THR A 68 21.72 -8.77 -9.66
N LEU A 69 22.72 -8.03 -10.12
CA LEU A 69 23.71 -8.58 -11.03
C LEU A 69 24.45 -9.70 -10.29
N PHE A 70 24.60 -10.85 -10.93
CA PHE A 70 25.27 -12.00 -10.34
C PHE A 70 26.60 -12.26 -11.05
N SER A 71 27.56 -12.75 -10.28
CA SER A 71 28.82 -13.24 -10.80
C SER A 71 28.67 -14.68 -11.35
N PRO A 72 29.57 -15.16 -12.22
CA PRO A 72 29.57 -16.55 -12.68
C PRO A 72 29.61 -17.56 -11.53
N LYS A 73 30.28 -17.21 -10.40
CA LYS A 73 30.38 -18.05 -9.21
C LYS A 73 29.00 -18.17 -8.50
N GLU A 74 28.28 -17.08 -8.36
CA GLU A 74 26.92 -17.08 -7.77
C GLU A 74 25.95 -17.87 -8.64
N LYS A 75 26.10 -17.79 -9.96
CA LYS A 75 25.31 -18.60 -10.88
C LYS A 75 25.57 -20.10 -10.68
N SER A 76 26.84 -20.51 -10.55
CA SER A 76 27.21 -21.91 -10.27
C SER A 76 26.58 -22.40 -8.96
N HIS A 77 26.65 -21.61 -7.86
CA HIS A 77 26.02 -21.96 -6.59
C HIS A 77 24.50 -22.10 -6.70
N TYR A 78 23.85 -21.26 -7.53
CA TYR A 78 22.42 -21.40 -7.81
C TYR A 78 22.10 -22.70 -8.58
N GLU A 79 22.91 -23.06 -9.56
CA GLU A 79 22.77 -24.31 -10.32
C GLU A 79 22.95 -25.54 -9.40
N ASP A 80 23.92 -25.51 -8.48
CA ASP A 80 24.10 -26.52 -7.45
C ASP A 80 22.88 -26.65 -6.54
N LEU A 81 22.31 -25.51 -6.10
CA LEU A 81 21.07 -25.50 -5.30
C LEU A 81 19.90 -26.12 -6.07
N VAL A 82 19.73 -25.77 -7.35
CA VAL A 82 18.68 -26.35 -8.20
C VAL A 82 18.86 -27.87 -8.33
N ALA A 83 20.09 -28.34 -8.49
CA ALA A 83 20.40 -29.76 -8.55
C ALA A 83 20.01 -30.47 -7.24
N LEU A 84 20.36 -29.89 -6.08
CA LEU A 84 19.96 -30.44 -4.77
C LEU A 84 18.44 -30.46 -4.59
N CYS A 85 17.73 -29.40 -5.01
CA CYS A 85 16.27 -29.35 -4.97
C CYS A 85 15.63 -30.45 -5.82
N ASN A 86 16.21 -30.76 -6.98
CA ASN A 86 15.73 -31.83 -7.86
C ASN A 86 15.95 -33.26 -7.27
N LEU A 87 16.94 -33.40 -6.39
CA LEU A 87 17.13 -34.64 -5.63
C LEU A 87 16.12 -34.82 -4.49
N GLY A 88 15.45 -33.74 -4.11
CA GLY A 88 14.48 -33.70 -3.03
C GLY A 88 15.11 -33.33 -1.68
N LEU A 89 14.43 -32.44 -0.96
CA LEU A 89 14.88 -31.90 0.34
C LEU A 89 14.07 -32.47 1.53
N THR A 90 13.32 -33.54 1.34
CA THR A 90 12.46 -34.15 2.37
C THR A 90 13.26 -34.56 3.63
N HIS A 91 14.50 -34.93 3.48
CA HIS A 91 15.38 -35.27 4.61
C HIS A 91 15.56 -34.09 5.58
N LEU A 92 15.62 -32.84 5.09
CA LEU A 92 15.71 -31.67 5.95
C LEU A 92 14.43 -31.48 6.78
N THR A 93 13.26 -31.71 6.16
CA THR A 93 11.98 -31.68 6.88
C THR A 93 11.92 -32.74 7.96
N ILE A 94 12.36 -33.97 7.67
CA ILE A 94 12.39 -35.07 8.65
C ILE A 94 13.33 -34.73 9.79
N GLU A 95 14.52 -34.19 9.48
CA GLU A 95 15.48 -33.78 10.51
C GLU A 95 14.89 -32.73 11.46
N ILE A 96 14.26 -31.69 10.94
CA ILE A 96 13.57 -30.70 11.76
C ILE A 96 12.47 -31.33 12.62
N LEU A 97 11.67 -32.25 12.06
CA LEU A 97 10.58 -32.93 12.77
C LEU A 97 11.09 -33.85 13.89
N ASN A 98 12.29 -34.44 13.75
CA ASN A 98 12.91 -35.22 14.80
C ASN A 98 13.18 -34.42 16.08
N HIS A 99 13.27 -33.10 15.99
CA HIS A 99 13.47 -32.21 17.12
C HIS A 99 12.16 -31.60 17.68
N ARG A 100 11.00 -32.16 17.32
CA ARG A 100 9.70 -31.65 17.72
C ARG A 100 9.53 -31.53 19.23
N GLU A 101 9.92 -32.56 20.00
CA GLU A 101 9.77 -32.54 21.46
C GLU A 101 10.62 -31.45 22.12
N LEU A 102 11.84 -31.23 21.62
CA LEU A 102 12.71 -30.16 22.07
C LEU A 102 12.09 -28.79 21.77
N PHE A 103 11.51 -28.66 20.57
CA PHE A 103 10.85 -27.45 20.16
C PHE A 103 9.63 -27.15 21.04
N GLU A 104 8.73 -28.12 21.23
CA GLU A 104 7.53 -27.98 22.08
C GLU A 104 7.88 -27.59 23.52
N LYS A 105 8.97 -28.10 24.05
CA LYS A 105 9.43 -27.81 25.41
C LYS A 105 10.01 -26.40 25.56
N ASN A 106 10.80 -25.93 24.60
CA ASN A 106 11.65 -24.74 24.78
C ASN A 106 11.13 -23.51 24.02
N PHE A 107 10.26 -23.66 23.03
CA PHE A 107 9.86 -22.57 22.14
C PHE A 107 9.21 -21.39 22.89
N SER A 108 8.35 -21.63 23.86
CA SER A 108 7.65 -20.57 24.59
C SER A 108 8.62 -19.64 25.35
N ASP A 109 9.61 -20.23 26.02
CA ASP A 109 10.61 -19.46 26.77
C ASP A 109 11.54 -18.71 25.80
N THR A 110 11.98 -19.39 24.76
CA THR A 110 12.81 -18.78 23.70
C THR A 110 12.08 -17.66 22.99
N TYR A 111 10.78 -17.82 22.71
CA TYR A 111 9.94 -16.76 22.13
C TYR A 111 9.90 -15.52 23.03
N SER A 112 9.74 -15.71 24.33
CA SER A 112 9.70 -14.61 25.29
C SER A 112 11.04 -13.87 25.36
N ILE A 113 12.16 -14.60 25.37
CA ILE A 113 13.51 -14.04 25.36
C ILE A 113 13.74 -13.23 24.08
N VAL A 114 13.50 -13.83 22.91
CA VAL A 114 13.68 -13.17 21.60
C VAL A 114 12.81 -11.93 21.47
N LYS A 115 11.55 -12.01 21.94
CA LYS A 115 10.64 -10.87 21.95
C LYS A 115 11.21 -9.70 22.78
N HIS A 116 11.77 -9.97 23.94
CA HIS A 116 12.40 -8.93 24.77
C HIS A 116 13.68 -8.37 24.13
N GLU A 117 14.53 -9.20 23.57
CA GLU A 117 15.75 -8.75 22.87
C GLU A 117 15.41 -7.87 21.68
N LEU A 118 14.41 -8.25 20.89
CA LEU A 118 13.96 -7.49 19.73
C LEU A 118 13.31 -6.17 20.16
N ALA A 119 12.49 -6.17 21.21
CA ALA A 119 11.88 -4.97 21.77
C ALA A 119 12.93 -3.98 22.29
N ALA A 120 13.95 -4.46 23.02
CA ALA A 120 15.05 -3.62 23.49
C ALA A 120 15.85 -3.01 22.31
N LYS A 121 16.03 -3.75 21.22
CA LYS A 121 16.74 -3.24 20.03
C LYS A 121 15.97 -2.15 19.29
N MET A 122 14.64 -2.07 19.48
CA MET A 122 13.73 -1.20 18.79
C MET A 122 12.94 -0.28 19.74
N GLU A 123 13.50 0.00 20.93
CA GLU A 123 12.84 0.71 22.03
C GLU A 123 12.32 2.10 21.64
N ASP A 124 13.05 2.80 20.77
CA ASP A 124 12.72 4.16 20.33
C ASP A 124 11.80 4.18 19.09
N GLU A 125 11.36 3.01 18.60
CA GLU A 125 10.64 2.90 17.32
C GLU A 125 9.14 2.57 17.55
N THR A 126 8.26 3.28 16.87
CA THR A 126 6.82 2.92 16.83
C THR A 126 6.59 1.86 15.78
N ILE A 127 6.32 0.62 16.20
CA ILE A 127 6.16 -0.54 15.33
C ILE A 127 4.76 -1.13 15.48
N HIS A 128 4.20 -1.58 14.37
CA HIS A 128 2.92 -2.28 14.37
C HIS A 128 3.06 -3.66 15.04
N ASP A 129 2.29 -3.92 16.10
CA ASP A 129 2.38 -5.15 16.92
C ASP A 129 2.36 -6.45 16.14
N ARG A 130 1.54 -6.53 15.08
CA ARG A 130 1.46 -7.74 14.23
C ARG A 130 2.71 -7.96 13.42
N ILE A 131 3.28 -6.89 12.85
CA ILE A 131 4.54 -6.98 12.09
C ILE A 131 5.63 -7.46 13.02
N PHE A 132 5.76 -6.84 14.19
CA PHE A 132 6.72 -7.24 15.21
C PHE A 132 6.56 -8.71 15.59
N GLY A 133 5.34 -9.13 15.97
CA GLY A 133 5.06 -10.52 16.38
C GLY A 133 5.34 -11.55 15.30
N ASN A 134 5.05 -11.24 14.02
CA ASN A 134 5.35 -12.13 12.90
C ASN A 134 6.86 -12.41 12.76
N TRP A 135 7.72 -11.43 13.00
CA TRP A 135 9.17 -11.60 12.91
C TRP A 135 9.78 -12.29 14.12
N VAL A 136 9.16 -12.20 15.31
CA VAL A 136 9.60 -12.93 16.50
C VAL A 136 9.52 -14.45 16.30
N ILE A 137 8.50 -14.93 15.59
CA ILE A 137 8.27 -16.39 15.37
C ILE A 137 9.46 -17.07 14.69
N PRO A 138 9.92 -16.67 13.49
CA PRO A 138 11.05 -17.32 12.83
C PRO A 138 12.36 -17.16 13.61
N LEU A 139 12.58 -16.03 14.29
CA LEU A 139 13.75 -15.82 15.13
C LEU A 139 13.76 -16.80 16.31
N ALA A 140 12.65 -16.94 17.02
CA ALA A 140 12.53 -17.88 18.14
C ALA A 140 12.63 -19.33 17.67
N THR A 141 12.03 -19.65 16.52
CA THR A 141 12.14 -20.98 15.90
C THR A 141 13.58 -21.33 15.61
N PHE A 142 14.29 -20.43 14.94
CA PHE A 142 15.71 -20.64 14.63
C PHE A 142 16.53 -20.81 15.89
N ARG A 143 16.43 -19.91 16.87
CA ARG A 143 17.17 -19.96 18.12
C ARG A 143 16.90 -21.24 18.93
N THR A 144 15.70 -21.78 18.86
CA THR A 144 15.37 -23.06 19.51
C THR A 144 16.09 -24.22 18.84
N LEU A 145 16.22 -24.19 17.51
CA LEU A 145 16.76 -25.27 16.71
C LEU A 145 18.29 -25.20 16.48
N GLU A 146 18.89 -24.01 16.56
CA GLU A 146 20.34 -23.81 16.32
C GLU A 146 21.23 -24.61 17.28
N THR A 147 20.69 -25.03 18.42
CA THR A 147 21.41 -25.89 19.38
C THR A 147 21.56 -27.33 18.93
N VAL A 148 20.76 -27.79 17.95
CA VAL A 148 20.67 -29.19 17.51
C VAL A 148 20.79 -29.33 15.99
N LEU A 149 20.64 -28.27 15.23
CA LEU A 149 20.80 -28.25 13.78
C LEU A 149 22.03 -27.43 13.39
N ASP A 150 22.91 -28.03 12.61
CA ASP A 150 24.04 -27.33 11.98
C ASP A 150 23.55 -26.59 10.73
N VAL A 151 23.40 -25.27 10.86
CA VAL A 151 22.94 -24.39 9.78
C VAL A 151 24.03 -23.39 9.38
N PRO A 152 24.19 -23.05 8.08
CA PRO A 152 25.31 -22.27 7.57
C PRO A 152 25.18 -20.76 7.84
N PHE A 153 24.35 -20.31 8.78
CA PHE A 153 24.20 -18.91 9.17
C PHE A 153 23.94 -18.78 10.67
N SER A 154 24.23 -17.59 11.21
CA SER A 154 24.14 -17.34 12.65
C SER A 154 22.81 -16.68 13.05
N TYR A 155 22.39 -16.88 14.30
CA TYR A 155 21.26 -16.16 14.89
C TYR A 155 21.44 -14.63 14.79
N THR A 156 22.65 -14.12 15.06
CA THR A 156 22.93 -12.67 14.97
C THR A 156 22.67 -12.12 13.56
N GLY A 157 23.11 -12.82 12.53
CA GLY A 157 22.85 -12.41 11.13
C GLY A 157 21.35 -12.43 10.78
N LEU A 158 20.62 -13.44 11.26
CA LEU A 158 19.17 -13.52 11.08
C LEU A 158 18.44 -12.42 11.87
N PHE A 159 18.87 -12.13 13.09
CA PHE A 159 18.33 -11.08 13.94
C PHE A 159 18.50 -9.68 13.30
N ASP A 160 19.70 -9.37 12.79
CA ASP A 160 19.94 -8.12 12.07
C ASP A 160 19.09 -7.99 10.80
N THR A 161 18.87 -9.09 10.12
CA THR A 161 17.98 -9.15 8.94
C THR A 161 16.53 -8.89 9.33
N ALA A 162 16.08 -9.48 10.45
CA ALA A 162 14.73 -9.26 10.98
C ALA A 162 14.50 -7.80 11.39
N VAL A 163 15.45 -7.18 12.08
CA VAL A 163 15.39 -5.74 12.44
C VAL A 163 15.21 -4.87 11.19
N LYS A 164 16.00 -5.11 10.14
CA LYS A 164 15.87 -4.40 8.87
C LYS A 164 14.52 -4.67 8.20
N GLY A 165 14.08 -5.94 8.18
CA GLY A 165 12.80 -6.35 7.59
C GLY A 165 11.61 -5.71 8.29
N ILE A 166 11.61 -5.66 9.63
CA ILE A 166 10.57 -4.99 10.43
C ILE A 166 10.49 -3.51 10.07
N ARG A 167 11.64 -2.81 10.04
CA ARG A 167 11.68 -1.37 9.71
C ARG A 167 11.07 -1.09 8.34
N VAL A 168 11.54 -1.80 7.32
CA VAL A 168 11.04 -1.65 5.94
C VAL A 168 9.56 -1.96 5.86
N GLN A 169 9.09 -3.05 6.49
CA GLN A 169 7.70 -3.44 6.47
C GLN A 169 6.81 -2.45 7.22
N ASN A 170 7.27 -1.95 8.38
CA ASN A 170 6.56 -0.98 9.19
C ASN A 170 6.45 0.38 8.49
N GLU A 171 7.52 0.84 7.86
CA GLU A 171 7.53 2.08 7.06
C GLU A 171 6.50 2.02 5.92
N LEU A 172 6.48 0.93 5.16
CA LEU A 172 5.49 0.71 4.10
C LEU A 172 4.06 0.64 4.63
N ALA A 173 3.87 0.08 5.84
CA ALA A 173 2.57 0.01 6.49
C ALA A 173 2.08 1.41 6.91
N GLN A 174 2.95 2.22 7.48
CA GLN A 174 2.65 3.60 7.86
C GLN A 174 2.36 4.46 6.63
N GLU A 175 3.19 4.38 5.59
CA GLU A 175 3.01 5.08 4.33
C GLU A 175 1.61 4.82 3.74
N SER A 176 1.20 3.57 3.64
CA SER A 176 -0.12 3.21 3.10
C SER A 176 -1.27 3.70 3.98
N SER A 177 -1.13 3.66 5.30
CA SER A 177 -2.14 4.17 6.23
C SER A 177 -2.34 5.67 6.10
N GLU A 178 -1.24 6.43 6.01
CA GLU A 178 -1.28 7.89 5.87
C GLU A 178 -1.85 8.35 4.54
N VAL A 179 -1.56 7.61 3.46
CA VAL A 179 -2.17 7.86 2.15
C VAL A 179 -3.68 7.60 2.19
N ALA A 180 -4.13 6.52 2.83
CA ALA A 180 -5.54 6.24 3.02
C ALA A 180 -6.25 7.36 3.83
N ASP A 181 -5.63 7.81 4.92
CA ASP A 181 -6.13 8.92 5.74
C ASP A 181 -6.22 10.23 4.95
N PHE A 182 -5.25 10.47 4.05
CA PHE A 182 -5.28 11.64 3.16
C PHE A 182 -6.47 11.59 2.20
N TRP A 183 -6.73 10.46 1.55
CA TRP A 183 -7.86 10.32 0.63
C TRP A 183 -9.21 10.41 1.35
N ASN A 184 -9.34 9.79 2.51
CA ASN A 184 -10.53 9.91 3.37
C ASN A 184 -10.79 11.36 3.81
N MET A 185 -9.72 12.09 4.15
CA MET A 185 -9.81 13.52 4.46
C MET A 185 -10.32 14.32 3.26
N LEU A 186 -9.76 14.08 2.08
CA LEU A 186 -10.14 14.81 0.86
C LEU A 186 -11.62 14.60 0.54
N GLN A 187 -12.09 13.36 0.61
CA GLN A 187 -13.49 13.01 0.42
C GLN A 187 -14.39 13.64 1.48
N GLY A 188 -13.99 13.60 2.75
CA GLY A 188 -14.74 14.26 3.83
C GLY A 188 -14.86 15.78 3.61
N PHE A 189 -13.83 16.44 3.16
CA PHE A 189 -13.90 17.87 2.80
C PHE A 189 -14.76 18.13 1.57
N GLN A 190 -14.77 17.24 0.60
CA GLN A 190 -15.64 17.34 -0.57
C GLN A 190 -17.12 17.23 -0.16
N THR A 191 -17.47 16.23 0.66
CA THR A 191 -18.82 16.07 1.22
C THR A 191 -19.29 17.29 2.04
N MET A 192 -18.33 17.98 2.71
CA MET A 192 -18.61 19.21 3.44
C MET A 192 -18.65 20.48 2.53
N GLY A 193 -18.48 20.35 1.23
CA GLY A 193 -18.40 21.46 0.28
C GLY A 193 -17.13 22.32 0.40
N LYS A 194 -16.12 21.87 1.16
CA LYS A 194 -14.85 22.60 1.33
C LYS A 194 -13.81 22.24 0.26
N CYS A 195 -13.87 21.04 -0.26
CA CYS A 195 -13.05 20.57 -1.39
C CYS A 195 -13.91 20.60 -2.66
N VAL A 196 -13.69 21.59 -3.51
CA VAL A 196 -14.55 21.91 -4.67
C VAL A 196 -13.84 21.51 -5.95
N GLU A 197 -14.58 20.88 -6.87
CA GLU A 197 -14.09 20.60 -8.22
C GLU A 197 -13.68 21.91 -8.93
N LYS A 198 -12.77 21.79 -9.88
CA LYS A 198 -12.15 22.91 -10.63
C LYS A 198 -11.24 23.82 -9.79
N ALA A 199 -11.33 23.82 -8.44
CA ALA A 199 -10.46 24.59 -7.56
C ALA A 199 -9.40 23.73 -6.84
N HIS A 200 -9.81 22.63 -6.23
CA HIS A 200 -8.96 21.73 -5.47
C HIS A 200 -8.57 20.48 -6.27
N TYR A 201 -9.47 19.97 -7.07
CA TYR A 201 -9.25 18.81 -7.94
C TYR A 201 -10.01 18.98 -9.27
N ARG A 202 -9.63 18.15 -10.25
CA ARG A 202 -10.36 17.94 -11.52
C ARG A 202 -10.21 16.48 -11.92
N ILE A 203 -11.24 15.92 -12.53
CA ILE A 203 -11.18 14.60 -13.14
C ILE A 203 -11.37 14.78 -14.64
N ARG A 204 -10.45 14.21 -15.44
CA ARG A 204 -10.48 14.26 -16.90
C ARG A 204 -10.38 12.88 -17.48
N TYR A 205 -11.21 12.58 -18.45
CA TYR A 205 -11.17 11.34 -19.20
C TYR A 205 -10.19 11.48 -20.37
N LEU A 206 -9.09 10.71 -20.34
CA LEU A 206 -8.01 10.82 -21.32
C LEU A 206 -7.68 9.46 -21.91
N LYS A 207 -7.46 9.40 -23.25
CA LYS A 207 -6.90 8.20 -23.93
C LYS A 207 -5.40 8.10 -23.80
N SER A 208 -4.71 9.20 -23.49
CA SER A 208 -3.27 9.23 -23.22
C SER A 208 -2.91 10.28 -22.17
N PHE A 209 -1.81 10.07 -21.47
CA PHE A 209 -1.31 10.99 -20.45
C PHE A 209 0.20 11.15 -20.57
N ARG A 210 0.68 12.39 -20.70
CA ARG A 210 2.09 12.72 -20.72
C ARG A 210 2.47 13.59 -19.52
N PRO A 211 3.28 13.08 -18.57
CA PRO A 211 3.82 13.88 -17.47
C PRO A 211 4.77 14.97 -17.94
N LEU A 212 4.90 16.07 -17.19
CA LEU A 212 5.78 17.21 -17.53
C LEU A 212 7.25 16.82 -17.72
N ALA A 213 7.75 15.84 -16.98
CA ALA A 213 9.15 15.43 -17.01
C ALA A 213 9.40 14.20 -17.89
N ALA A 214 8.37 13.56 -18.43
CA ALA A 214 8.51 12.35 -19.23
C ALA A 214 8.64 12.64 -20.71
N LYS A 215 9.49 11.87 -21.39
CA LYS A 215 9.61 11.88 -22.85
C LYS A 215 8.51 11.03 -23.50
N GLU A 216 8.08 9.98 -22.82
CA GLU A 216 7.09 9.01 -23.29
C GLU A 216 5.69 9.38 -22.78
N GLU A 217 4.71 9.06 -23.59
CA GLU A 217 3.29 9.21 -23.29
C GLU A 217 2.73 7.85 -22.85
N ILE A 218 1.91 7.86 -21.81
CA ILE A 218 1.21 6.67 -21.32
C ILE A 218 -0.09 6.56 -22.11
N GLU A 219 -0.24 5.52 -22.93
CA GLU A 219 -1.46 5.26 -23.69
C GLU A 219 -2.39 4.32 -22.92
N PHE A 220 -3.68 4.55 -23.01
CA PHE A 220 -4.72 3.72 -22.42
C PHE A 220 -5.57 3.09 -23.50
N MET A 221 -5.96 1.83 -23.35
CA MET A 221 -6.84 1.14 -24.31
C MET A 221 -8.20 1.83 -24.45
N GLU A 222 -8.70 2.37 -23.34
CA GLU A 222 -9.93 3.16 -23.26
C GLU A 222 -9.67 4.47 -22.54
N ALA A 223 -10.55 5.46 -22.72
CA ALA A 223 -10.44 6.73 -21.99
C ALA A 223 -10.53 6.49 -20.49
N ARG A 224 -9.46 6.87 -19.76
CA ARG A 224 -9.35 6.71 -18.29
C ARG A 224 -9.58 8.02 -17.56
N PRO A 225 -10.31 8.01 -16.44
CA PRO A 225 -10.42 9.16 -15.58
C PRO A 225 -9.09 9.38 -14.83
N ILE A 226 -8.50 10.55 -15.03
CA ILE A 226 -7.28 11.00 -14.36
C ILE A 226 -7.64 12.11 -13.39
N LEU A 227 -7.32 11.90 -12.13
CA LEU A 227 -7.49 12.89 -11.06
C LEU A 227 -6.30 13.85 -11.05
N TYR A 228 -6.57 15.13 -11.18
CA TYR A 228 -5.61 16.24 -11.05
C TYR A 228 -5.83 16.92 -9.70
N LEU A 229 -4.82 16.97 -8.84
CA LEU A 229 -4.88 17.65 -7.55
C LEU A 229 -4.10 18.96 -7.57
N ASN A 230 -4.77 20.07 -7.23
CA ASN A 230 -4.13 21.34 -6.97
C ASN A 230 -3.49 21.35 -5.58
N MET A 231 -2.20 21.03 -5.54
CA MET A 231 -1.51 20.80 -4.27
C MET A 231 -1.47 22.01 -3.35
N ALA A 232 -1.43 23.23 -3.88
CA ALA A 232 -1.44 24.43 -3.06
C ALA A 232 -2.80 24.62 -2.33
N ALA A 233 -3.90 24.37 -3.03
CA ALA A 233 -5.24 24.46 -2.46
C ALA A 233 -5.49 23.31 -1.46
N VAL A 234 -5.10 22.08 -1.82
CA VAL A 234 -5.25 20.89 -0.95
C VAL A 234 -4.37 21.00 0.30
N ALA A 235 -3.16 21.56 0.21
CA ALA A 235 -2.30 21.81 1.37
C ALA A 235 -2.98 22.72 2.40
N SER A 236 -3.72 23.73 1.94
CA SER A 236 -4.47 24.60 2.84
C SER A 236 -5.55 23.84 3.62
N LEU A 237 -6.29 22.93 2.94
CA LEU A 237 -7.27 22.05 3.59
C LEU A 237 -6.61 21.10 4.58
N PHE A 238 -5.50 20.47 4.20
CA PHE A 238 -4.75 19.58 5.07
C PHE A 238 -4.27 20.28 6.34
N ASN A 239 -3.69 21.45 6.21
CA ASN A 239 -3.19 22.23 7.35
C ASN A 239 -4.32 22.72 8.26
N SER A 240 -5.48 23.08 7.71
CA SER A 240 -6.64 23.50 8.51
C SER A 240 -7.18 22.37 9.41
N ARG A 241 -7.10 21.12 8.97
CA ARG A 241 -7.42 19.94 9.78
C ARG A 241 -6.45 19.76 10.94
N ASN A 242 -5.16 19.99 10.70
CA ASN A 242 -4.11 19.73 11.68
C ASN A 242 -4.08 20.73 12.84
N GLN A 243 -4.58 21.95 12.67
CA GLN A 243 -4.64 22.96 13.73
C GLN A 243 -5.54 22.52 14.90
N ASN A 244 -6.51 21.64 14.68
CA ASN A 244 -7.47 21.19 15.69
C ASN A 244 -7.18 19.80 16.29
N ALA A 245 -6.01 19.20 15.99
CA ALA A 245 -5.71 17.84 16.40
C ALA A 245 -4.46 17.73 17.26
N THR A 246 -4.62 17.17 18.44
CA THR A 246 -3.57 16.92 19.47
C THR A 246 -2.71 15.68 19.21
N ALA A 247 -2.92 14.94 18.13
CA ALA A 247 -2.20 13.71 17.82
C ALA A 247 -1.04 13.94 16.84
N ASN A 248 0.06 13.18 17.00
CA ASN A 248 1.17 13.08 16.03
C ASN A 248 0.62 12.74 14.64
N ARG A 249 0.59 13.72 13.76
CA ARG A 249 0.20 13.55 12.37
C ARG A 249 1.37 13.91 11.47
N SER A 250 1.49 13.17 10.38
CA SER A 250 2.48 13.44 9.36
C SER A 250 2.42 14.86 8.86
N ASN A 251 3.56 15.42 8.59
CA ASN A 251 3.65 16.74 7.99
C ASN A 251 3.32 16.67 6.48
N TRP A 252 3.01 17.82 5.90
CA TRP A 252 2.64 17.90 4.50
C TRP A 252 3.72 17.35 3.54
N SER A 253 5.01 17.53 3.86
CA SER A 253 6.11 17.04 3.03
C SER A 253 6.18 15.52 3.00
N THR A 254 5.88 14.86 4.12
CA THR A 254 5.81 13.40 4.22
C THR A 254 4.67 12.84 3.37
N ILE A 255 3.46 13.41 3.52
CA ILE A 255 2.31 13.01 2.68
C ILE A 255 2.60 13.21 1.19
N MET A 256 3.23 14.33 0.83
CA MET A 256 3.64 14.59 -0.56
C MET A 256 4.62 13.56 -1.11
N SER A 257 5.54 13.06 -0.28
CA SER A 257 6.47 11.99 -0.66
C SER A 257 5.70 10.69 -0.91
N TYR A 258 4.82 10.31 0.01
CA TYR A 258 4.02 9.09 -0.09
C TYR A 258 3.05 9.10 -1.28
N LEU A 259 2.41 10.24 -1.55
CA LEU A 259 1.55 10.40 -2.73
C LEU A 259 2.30 10.24 -4.04
N LYS A 260 3.57 10.70 -4.10
CA LYS A 260 4.42 10.55 -5.31
C LYS A 260 5.00 9.15 -5.48
N SER A 261 5.17 8.39 -4.41
CA SER A 261 5.61 6.99 -4.47
C SER A 261 4.46 6.00 -4.70
N HIS A 262 3.20 6.48 -4.60
CA HIS A 262 2.02 5.62 -4.71
C HIS A 262 1.85 5.05 -6.13
N PRO A 263 1.47 3.76 -6.30
CA PRO A 263 1.34 3.12 -7.62
C PRO A 263 0.37 3.81 -8.57
N SER A 264 -0.68 4.48 -8.07
CA SER A 264 -1.62 5.24 -8.89
C SER A 264 -1.09 6.59 -9.37
N PHE A 265 0.09 7.03 -8.89
CA PHE A 265 0.67 8.31 -9.30
C PHE A 265 1.21 8.24 -10.72
N LEU A 266 0.67 9.06 -11.62
CA LEU A 266 1.05 9.12 -13.03
C LEU A 266 2.10 10.21 -13.32
N GLY A 267 2.26 11.18 -12.42
CA GLY A 267 3.22 12.26 -12.59
C GLY A 267 2.63 13.65 -12.34
N LEU A 268 3.40 14.67 -12.72
CA LEU A 268 3.00 16.07 -12.62
C LEU A 268 2.51 16.60 -13.97
N LYS A 269 1.43 17.38 -13.98
CA LYS A 269 0.98 18.11 -15.17
C LYS A 269 0.44 19.49 -14.78
N GLN A 270 0.62 20.50 -15.64
CA GLN A 270 -0.04 21.79 -15.44
C GLN A 270 -1.50 21.69 -15.86
N ASP A 271 -2.39 22.19 -15.02
CA ASP A 271 -3.81 22.31 -15.37
C ASP A 271 -4.40 23.62 -14.84
N ARG A 272 -5.58 24.00 -15.37
CA ARG A 272 -6.30 25.22 -14.99
C ARG A 272 -7.14 24.96 -13.75
N PHE A 273 -6.95 25.79 -12.73
CA PHE A 273 -7.76 25.74 -11.52
C PHE A 273 -8.36 27.13 -11.22
N THR A 274 -9.60 27.12 -10.76
CA THR A 274 -10.30 28.31 -10.30
C THR A 274 -9.66 28.84 -9.03
N ILE A 275 -9.44 30.15 -8.95
CA ILE A 275 -9.00 30.81 -7.73
C ILE A 275 -10.22 31.08 -6.87
N LEU A 276 -10.20 30.63 -5.61
CA LEU A 276 -11.25 30.92 -4.63
C LEU A 276 -10.84 32.07 -3.73
N LEU A 277 -11.85 32.88 -3.36
CA LEU A 277 -11.76 33.85 -2.28
C LEU A 277 -11.76 33.16 -0.92
N PRO A 278 -11.38 33.82 0.19
CA PRO A 278 -11.40 33.23 1.54
C PRO A 278 -12.77 32.71 2.00
N ASN A 279 -13.85 33.20 1.42
CA ASN A 279 -15.22 32.75 1.67
C ASN A 279 -15.62 31.51 0.84
N GLY A 280 -14.70 30.95 0.05
CA GLY A 280 -14.94 29.78 -0.80
C GLY A 280 -15.60 30.06 -2.14
N LEU A 281 -15.95 31.31 -2.44
CA LEU A 281 -16.54 31.69 -3.71
C LEU A 281 -15.45 31.92 -4.78
N PRO A 282 -15.75 31.67 -6.07
CA PRO A 282 -14.82 31.97 -7.15
C PRO A 282 -14.45 33.47 -7.21
N ASP A 283 -13.16 33.76 -7.42
CA ASP A 283 -12.68 35.10 -7.70
C ASP A 283 -12.94 35.43 -9.19
N TYR A 284 -13.36 36.68 -9.47
CA TYR A 284 -13.73 37.12 -10.82
C TYR A 284 -12.93 38.34 -11.26
N THR A 285 -12.64 38.40 -12.55
CA THR A 285 -12.19 39.60 -13.25
C THR A 285 -13.34 40.14 -14.09
N ILE A 286 -13.44 41.47 -14.21
CA ILE A 286 -14.37 42.13 -15.12
C ILE A 286 -13.59 42.49 -16.38
N GLU A 287 -13.93 41.85 -17.50
CA GLU A 287 -13.40 42.21 -18.83
C GLU A 287 -14.46 43.04 -19.56
N VAL A 288 -14.05 44.17 -20.17
CA VAL A 288 -14.92 44.99 -21.01
C VAL A 288 -14.63 44.62 -22.47
N SER A 289 -15.60 44.00 -23.14
CA SER A 289 -15.49 43.63 -24.55
C SER A 289 -16.73 44.11 -25.28
N GLY A 290 -16.56 44.91 -26.33
CA GLY A 290 -17.67 45.43 -27.13
C GLY A 290 -18.67 46.33 -26.38
N GLY A 291 -18.24 47.00 -25.28
CA GLY A 291 -19.09 47.83 -24.46
C GLY A 291 -19.90 47.07 -23.40
N GLN A 292 -19.77 45.74 -23.33
CA GLN A 292 -20.40 44.92 -22.29
C GLN A 292 -19.36 44.48 -21.24
N GLN A 293 -19.77 44.50 -19.97
CA GLN A 293 -18.97 43.95 -18.87
C GLN A 293 -19.22 42.45 -18.76
N LEU A 294 -18.17 41.68 -19.02
CA LEU A 294 -18.18 40.23 -18.88
C LEU A 294 -17.44 39.83 -17.60
N LYS A 295 -18.14 39.09 -16.73
CA LYS A 295 -17.57 38.55 -15.50
C LYS A 295 -16.88 37.22 -15.82
N LYS A 296 -15.54 37.18 -15.67
CA LYS A 296 -14.73 35.99 -15.99
C LYS A 296 -14.06 35.46 -14.73
N VAL A 297 -14.19 34.15 -14.53
CA VAL A 297 -13.55 33.45 -13.38
C VAL A 297 -12.03 33.54 -13.51
N LYS A 298 -11.35 33.97 -12.45
CA LYS A 298 -9.90 33.92 -12.38
C LYS A 298 -9.41 32.50 -12.26
N VAL A 299 -8.43 32.14 -13.07
CA VAL A 299 -7.80 30.82 -13.08
C VAL A 299 -6.29 30.94 -12.97
N ASN A 300 -5.65 29.96 -12.33
CA ASN A 300 -4.22 29.75 -12.34
C ASN A 300 -3.86 28.42 -13.00
N ARG A 301 -2.57 28.18 -13.25
CA ARG A 301 -2.08 26.92 -13.86
C ARG A 301 -0.96 26.33 -13.02
N PRO A 302 -1.25 25.86 -11.80
CA PRO A 302 -0.25 25.21 -10.98
C PRO A 302 0.15 23.83 -11.56
N LYS A 303 1.28 23.30 -11.07
CA LYS A 303 1.61 21.90 -11.26
C LYS A 303 0.70 21.06 -10.36
N ALA A 304 -0.14 20.24 -10.97
CA ALA A 304 -1.01 19.29 -10.28
C ALA A 304 -0.32 17.94 -10.16
N LEU A 305 -0.59 17.21 -9.06
CA LEU A 305 -0.34 15.77 -8.98
C LEU A 305 -1.45 15.04 -9.72
N CYS A 306 -1.06 14.10 -10.59
CA CYS A 306 -2.01 13.35 -11.41
C CYS A 306 -2.00 11.87 -11.00
N PHE A 307 -3.20 11.30 -10.86
CA PHE A 307 -3.39 9.92 -10.42
C PHE A 307 -4.38 9.19 -11.33
N ASP A 308 -4.20 7.88 -11.47
CA ASP A 308 -5.24 7.00 -12.03
C ASP A 308 -6.40 6.93 -11.03
N TYR A 309 -7.52 7.57 -11.39
CA TYR A 309 -8.67 7.69 -10.48
C TYR A 309 -9.40 6.36 -10.28
N LEU A 310 -9.41 5.47 -11.27
CA LEU A 310 -10.00 4.14 -11.10
C LEU A 310 -9.25 3.33 -10.04
N GLN A 311 -7.92 3.36 -10.07
CA GLN A 311 -7.12 2.69 -9.04
C GLN A 311 -7.39 3.27 -7.65
N LEU A 312 -7.52 4.60 -7.51
CA LEU A 312 -7.85 5.22 -6.22
C LEU A 312 -9.25 4.84 -5.74
N LYS A 313 -10.23 4.77 -6.66
CA LYS A 313 -11.58 4.32 -6.34
C LYS A 313 -11.60 2.88 -5.84
N ASP A 314 -10.89 1.99 -6.53
CA ASP A 314 -10.80 0.57 -6.16
C ASP A 314 -10.06 0.34 -4.83
N MET A 315 -8.97 1.09 -4.58
CA MET A 315 -8.11 0.90 -3.41
C MET A 315 -8.65 1.55 -2.14
N PHE A 316 -9.22 2.75 -2.26
CA PHE A 316 -9.62 3.58 -1.10
C PHE A 316 -11.13 3.85 -1.05
N GLY A 317 -11.90 3.38 -2.03
CA GLY A 317 -13.32 3.73 -2.15
C GLY A 317 -13.53 5.22 -2.43
N LEU A 318 -12.53 5.91 -2.98
CA LEU A 318 -12.58 7.35 -3.23
C LEU A 318 -13.67 7.66 -4.27
N ASP A 319 -14.67 8.44 -3.87
CA ASP A 319 -15.77 8.86 -4.73
C ASP A 319 -15.92 10.39 -4.66
N LEU A 320 -15.16 11.07 -5.52
CA LEU A 320 -15.24 12.53 -5.67
C LEU A 320 -16.30 12.86 -6.71
N GLU A 321 -17.25 13.70 -6.34
CA GLU A 321 -18.26 14.21 -7.26
C GLU A 321 -17.61 14.98 -8.40
N THR A 322 -18.08 14.74 -9.62
CA THR A 322 -17.70 15.47 -10.81
C THR A 322 -18.95 16.12 -11.39
N GLU A 323 -18.89 17.40 -11.66
CA GLU A 323 -19.82 17.98 -12.63
C GLU A 323 -19.45 17.38 -13.99
N MET A 324 -20.17 16.33 -14.43
CA MET A 324 -20.03 15.81 -15.77
C MET A 324 -20.40 16.90 -16.75
N VAL A 325 -19.39 17.59 -17.28
CA VAL A 325 -19.57 18.48 -18.41
C VAL A 325 -19.74 17.57 -19.63
N GLN A 326 -20.96 17.43 -20.06
CA GLN A 326 -21.35 16.68 -21.27
C GLN A 326 -20.58 17.16 -22.50
N ASP A 327 -20.07 18.38 -22.50
CA ASP A 327 -19.30 19.02 -23.57
C ASP A 327 -17.91 18.39 -23.84
N GLU A 328 -17.29 17.70 -22.87
CA GLU A 328 -15.98 17.04 -23.08
C GLU A 328 -16.12 15.63 -23.68
N MET A 329 -17.27 14.97 -23.53
CA MET A 329 -17.56 13.70 -24.20
C MET A 329 -17.89 13.90 -25.68
N ASP A 330 -18.52 15.01 -26.05
CA ASP A 330 -18.87 15.31 -27.43
C ASP A 330 -17.65 15.73 -28.25
N LEU A 331 -16.68 16.46 -27.67
CA LEU A 331 -15.41 16.78 -28.32
C LEU A 331 -14.48 15.56 -28.55
N ALA A 332 -14.61 14.50 -27.74
CA ALA A 332 -13.86 13.26 -27.95
C ALA A 332 -14.46 12.40 -29.06
N ASN A 333 -15.74 12.58 -29.37
CA ASN A 333 -16.45 11.83 -30.42
C ASN A 333 -16.42 12.57 -31.79
N GLU A 334 -16.13 13.87 -31.84
CA GLU A 334 -16.03 14.63 -33.11
C GLU A 334 -14.63 14.57 -33.76
N VAL A 335 -13.63 13.97 -33.12
CA VAL A 335 -12.25 13.80 -33.65
C VAL A 335 -11.92 12.34 -33.98
N SER A 336 -12.93 11.51 -34.15
CA SER A 336 -12.77 10.11 -34.63
C SER A 336 -13.13 9.99 -36.12
#